data_de32ddb3baf37d0acef2441dcfb1ce93
#
_entry.id   de32ddb3baf37d0acef2441dcfb1ce93
#
_cell.length_a   1.000
_cell.length_b   1.000
_cell.length_c   1.000
_cell.angle_alpha   90.00
_cell.angle_beta   90.00
_cell.angle_gamma   90.00
#
_symmetry.space_group_name_H-M   'P 1'
#
loop_
_entity.id
_entity.type
_entity.pdbx_description
1 polymer ?
#
loop_
_entity_poly.entity_id
_entity_poly.type
_entity_poly.pdbx_seq_one_letter_code
_entity_poly.pdbx_strand_id
1 'polypeptide(L)'
;MRLGTLLCQLVLASATTSAKWIVPGARWRATDGSLVNAHAGGVTRDAGTGKFFWFGEYKVQGQEEGGGVSVYSSSDLVTWEPHGLALEPIEGHPHISNEDIIQRPKVVYSEATRQYHMWWHADNRTYGELLQGLAVSDNITGPYTYVDATAPLGNWSQDFGMFVDQKDGRAYAQYSNGDRREGRDVYLTSFNENITALDEVVHRFDKYDLEAPNIVQTDKSYFALMSHKTGYRPNNVVAFRADSLSGPWSQPFIIAPLNTRTFNSQSGFNLRINGTKKTTYIYMGDQWDSNSLWESRYIWLPMEINEEEKSLELVWHDVYDLNVETGEITPIEGTTYYNMEATTTGKAYHQEATFASDKTIVTGIYGNDSKATFHNVEGSGKPQWVSFYYQNTDDMGFGDQPGGTPDRINGTWQLRRISSVIVNNKTEELQTLYQRDTHKGIILSSPLMLNLDKGSHNTITIGGLYNGHDYKGADIDRIVVYPPEE
;
A
#
# COMPACT_ATOMS: atom_id res chain seq x y z
N MET A 1 -35.43 45.00 15.97
CA MET A 1 -33.98 44.85 16.09
C MET A 1 -33.65 43.43 16.54
N ARG A 2 -33.21 42.57 15.64
CA ARG A 2 -32.72 41.25 15.97
C ARG A 2 -31.21 41.26 15.76
N LEU A 3 -30.43 41.11 16.83
CA LEU A 3 -28.99 40.91 16.77
C LEU A 3 -28.73 39.47 16.27
N GLY A 4 -28.10 39.39 15.12
CA GLY A 4 -27.53 38.15 14.62
C GLY A 4 -26.14 37.94 15.22
N THR A 5 -25.99 36.86 15.97
CA THR A 5 -24.69 36.41 16.50
C THR A 5 -23.92 35.74 15.37
N LEU A 6 -22.84 36.36 14.92
CA LEU A 6 -21.88 35.79 13.99
C LEU A 6 -21.04 34.78 14.80
N LEU A 7 -21.21 33.47 14.57
CA LEU A 7 -20.26 32.46 15.03
C LEU A 7 -19.04 32.47 14.07
N CYS A 8 -17.95 33.02 14.57
CA CYS A 8 -16.65 32.89 13.92
C CYS A 8 -16.14 31.47 14.20
N GLN A 9 -16.21 30.57 13.22
CA GLN A 9 -15.49 29.30 13.29
C GLN A 9 -14.00 29.58 13.15
N LEU A 10 -13.25 29.42 14.24
CA LEU A 10 -11.79 29.33 14.18
C LEU A 10 -11.45 28.01 13.47
N VAL A 11 -11.05 28.11 12.22
CA VAL A 11 -10.31 27.03 11.55
C VAL A 11 -8.92 27.04 12.18
N LEU A 12 -8.68 26.13 13.10
CA LEU A 12 -7.33 25.78 13.53
C LEU A 12 -6.62 25.19 12.30
N ALA A 13 -5.80 26.00 11.64
CA ALA A 13 -4.82 25.50 10.70
C ALA A 13 -3.83 24.65 11.50
N SER A 14 -4.01 23.34 11.48
CA SER A 14 -2.96 22.41 11.88
C SER A 14 -1.77 22.68 10.97
N ALA A 15 -0.66 23.15 11.53
CA ALA A 15 0.60 23.19 10.83
C ALA A 15 0.91 21.73 10.43
N THR A 16 0.79 21.41 9.15
CA THR A 16 1.22 20.13 8.60
C THR A 16 2.74 20.14 8.68
N THR A 17 3.30 19.44 9.65
CA THR A 17 4.71 19.10 9.63
C THR A 17 4.95 18.25 8.40
N SER A 18 5.87 18.66 7.54
CA SER A 18 6.31 17.86 6.40
C SER A 18 6.81 16.52 6.94
N ALA A 19 6.26 15.41 6.43
CA ALA A 19 6.79 14.08 6.75
C ALA A 19 8.24 13.99 6.27
N LYS A 20 9.10 13.33 7.04
CA LYS A 20 10.52 13.14 6.69
C LYS A 20 10.86 11.68 6.45
N TRP A 21 10.05 10.77 6.92
CA TRP A 21 10.32 9.34 6.88
C TRP A 21 9.23 8.58 6.15
N ILE A 22 9.63 7.47 5.55
CA ILE A 22 8.68 6.48 5.07
C ILE A 22 8.29 5.60 6.26
N VAL A 23 6.97 5.51 6.49
CA VAL A 23 6.36 4.71 7.57
C VAL A 23 5.34 3.76 6.93
N PRO A 24 5.73 2.52 6.63
CA PRO A 24 4.85 1.54 6.02
C PRO A 24 3.59 1.28 6.86
N GLY A 25 2.43 1.26 6.22
CA GLY A 25 1.15 1.05 6.90
C GLY A 25 0.55 2.27 7.58
N ALA A 26 1.23 3.42 7.61
CA ALA A 26 0.71 4.67 8.15
C ALA A 26 -0.37 5.29 7.23
N ARG A 27 -1.12 6.23 7.79
CA ARG A 27 -1.97 7.15 7.05
C ARG A 27 -1.12 8.28 6.47
N TRP A 28 -0.70 8.13 5.24
CA TRP A 28 0.08 9.19 4.59
C TRP A 28 -0.81 10.37 4.21
N ARG A 29 -0.31 11.56 4.48
CA ARG A 29 -1.01 12.80 4.18
C ARG A 29 -0.23 13.63 3.17
N ALA A 30 -0.96 14.22 2.25
CA ALA A 30 -0.45 15.21 1.32
C ALA A 30 -0.20 16.56 2.03
N THR A 31 0.47 17.48 1.34
CA THR A 31 0.83 18.80 1.87
C THR A 31 -0.36 19.67 2.25
N ASP A 32 -1.54 19.41 1.69
CA ASP A 32 -2.80 20.06 2.05
C ASP A 32 -3.52 19.40 3.24
N GLY A 33 -2.93 18.33 3.82
CA GLY A 33 -3.49 17.57 4.94
C GLY A 33 -4.49 16.47 4.54
N SER A 34 -4.87 16.34 3.27
CA SER A 34 -5.70 15.25 2.77
C SER A 34 -4.95 13.91 2.85
N LEU A 35 -5.70 12.80 2.89
CA LEU A 35 -5.05 11.48 2.74
C LEU A 35 -4.53 11.32 1.31
N VAL A 36 -3.31 10.79 1.18
CA VAL A 36 -2.82 10.33 -0.12
C VAL A 36 -3.68 9.16 -0.57
N ASN A 37 -4.27 9.26 -1.75
CA ASN A 37 -5.20 8.30 -2.32
C ASN A 37 -4.79 8.00 -3.76
N ALA A 38 -3.74 7.16 -3.90
CA ALA A 38 -3.13 6.79 -5.18
C ALA A 38 -2.77 5.30 -5.17
N HIS A 39 -3.83 4.44 -5.15
CA HIS A 39 -3.67 3.01 -4.95
C HIS A 39 -3.21 2.27 -6.20
N ALA A 40 -2.49 1.17 -6.01
CA ALA A 40 -1.99 0.24 -7.05
C ALA A 40 -1.30 0.89 -8.27
N GLY A 41 -0.97 2.14 -8.14
CA GLY A 41 -0.44 2.96 -9.21
C GLY A 41 1.04 2.78 -9.49
N GLY A 42 1.64 3.79 -10.12
CA GLY A 42 3.07 3.82 -10.40
C GLY A 42 3.67 5.21 -10.22
N VAL A 43 4.99 5.27 -10.12
CA VAL A 43 5.74 6.53 -10.01
C VAL A 43 6.57 6.74 -11.26
N THR A 44 6.41 7.91 -11.87
CA THR A 44 7.21 8.37 -13.01
C THR A 44 8.10 9.52 -12.54
N ARG A 45 9.39 9.45 -12.82
CA ARG A 45 10.29 10.57 -12.59
C ARG A 45 10.33 11.45 -13.84
N ASP A 46 9.93 12.71 -13.69
CA ASP A 46 10.00 13.67 -14.78
C ASP A 46 11.44 14.13 -15.01
N ALA A 47 11.95 13.95 -16.23
CA ALA A 47 13.32 14.30 -16.58
C ALA A 47 13.58 15.82 -16.57
N GLY A 48 12.54 16.62 -16.83
CA GLY A 48 12.65 18.07 -16.89
C GLY A 48 12.79 18.73 -15.52
N THR A 49 12.02 18.27 -14.55
CA THR A 49 11.99 18.83 -13.17
C THR A 49 12.76 17.99 -12.17
N GLY A 50 13.04 16.73 -12.48
CA GLY A 50 13.63 15.75 -11.57
C GLY A 50 12.67 15.26 -10.48
N LYS A 51 11.43 15.77 -10.42
CA LYS A 51 10.40 15.35 -9.45
C LYS A 51 9.83 13.97 -9.79
N PHE A 52 9.34 13.31 -8.76
CA PHE A 52 8.58 12.08 -8.86
C PHE A 52 7.08 12.42 -8.92
N PHE A 53 6.36 11.77 -9.82
CA PHE A 53 4.90 11.88 -9.95
C PHE A 53 4.28 10.52 -9.70
N TRP A 54 3.46 10.44 -8.68
CA TRP A 54 2.76 9.23 -8.28
C TRP A 54 1.31 9.27 -8.78
N PHE A 55 0.98 8.36 -9.65
CA PHE A 55 -0.37 8.15 -10.19
C PHE A 55 -0.98 6.93 -9.51
N GLY A 56 -2.27 6.97 -9.21
CA GLY A 56 -2.94 5.81 -8.64
C GLY A 56 -4.45 5.89 -8.71
N GLU A 57 -5.07 4.77 -8.44
CA GLU A 57 -6.51 4.66 -8.34
C GLU A 57 -7.03 5.56 -7.23
N TYR A 58 -7.94 6.47 -7.55
CA TYR A 58 -8.62 7.28 -6.55
C TYR A 58 -9.83 6.52 -6.03
N LYS A 59 -9.78 6.06 -4.79
CA LYS A 59 -10.87 5.32 -4.14
C LYS A 59 -11.81 6.29 -3.46
N VAL A 60 -13.06 6.34 -3.90
CA VAL A 60 -14.08 7.22 -3.33
C VAL A 60 -14.67 6.60 -2.07
N GLN A 61 -14.81 7.40 -1.00
CA GLN A 61 -15.41 6.92 0.25
C GLN A 61 -16.85 6.43 0.01
N GLY A 62 -17.12 5.18 0.39
CA GLY A 62 -18.42 4.54 0.21
C GLY A 62 -18.66 3.96 -1.20
N GLN A 63 -17.64 4.03 -2.06
CA GLN A 63 -17.60 3.37 -3.37
C GLN A 63 -16.34 2.51 -3.45
N GLU A 64 -16.38 1.45 -4.23
CA GLU A 64 -15.21 0.58 -4.42
C GLU A 64 -14.38 1.04 -5.62
N GLU A 65 -15.03 1.47 -6.69
CA GLU A 65 -14.43 1.76 -7.99
C GLU A 65 -14.94 3.09 -8.58
N GLY A 66 -14.36 3.51 -9.70
CA GLY A 66 -14.87 4.61 -10.51
C GLY A 66 -14.42 6.00 -10.09
N GLY A 67 -13.41 6.13 -9.26
CA GLY A 67 -12.91 7.44 -8.80
C GLY A 67 -11.97 8.16 -9.78
N GLY A 68 -11.54 7.53 -10.87
CA GLY A 68 -10.52 8.05 -11.77
C GLY A 68 -9.10 7.82 -11.27
N VAL A 69 -8.15 8.63 -11.75
CA VAL A 69 -6.73 8.53 -11.42
C VAL A 69 -6.24 9.82 -10.78
N SER A 70 -5.80 9.74 -9.53
CA SER A 70 -5.16 10.84 -8.81
C SER A 70 -3.69 10.99 -9.18
N VAL A 71 -3.13 12.18 -8.99
CA VAL A 71 -1.71 12.44 -9.18
C VAL A 71 -1.14 13.34 -8.09
N TYR A 72 0.04 12.97 -7.62
CA TYR A 72 0.81 13.70 -6.60
C TYR A 72 2.24 13.89 -7.10
N SER A 73 2.90 14.98 -6.70
CA SER A 73 4.33 15.18 -6.96
C SER A 73 5.16 15.26 -5.69
N SER A 74 6.40 14.81 -5.77
CA SER A 74 7.36 14.84 -4.67
C SER A 74 8.79 15.00 -5.16
N SER A 75 9.65 15.61 -4.34
CA SER A 75 11.10 15.65 -4.58
C SER A 75 11.86 14.62 -3.71
N ASP A 76 11.19 14.05 -2.70
CA ASP A 76 11.81 13.22 -1.67
C ASP A 76 11.11 11.85 -1.45
N LEU A 77 9.99 11.59 -2.14
CA LEU A 77 9.13 10.41 -2.01
C LEU A 77 8.39 10.32 -0.65
N VAL A 78 8.41 11.36 0.13
CA VAL A 78 7.77 11.44 1.46
C VAL A 78 6.77 12.58 1.51
N THR A 79 7.17 13.77 1.02
CA THR A 79 6.33 14.96 0.97
C THR A 79 5.60 15.02 -0.37
N TRP A 80 4.29 14.79 -0.35
CA TRP A 80 3.46 14.69 -1.55
C TRP A 80 2.57 15.90 -1.75
N GLU A 81 2.76 16.61 -2.85
CA GLU A 81 1.91 17.73 -3.29
C GLU A 81 0.77 17.19 -4.18
N PRO A 82 -0.51 17.38 -3.82
CA PRO A 82 -1.62 16.89 -4.62
C PRO A 82 -1.89 17.79 -5.82
N HIS A 83 -2.24 17.18 -6.98
CA HIS A 83 -2.62 17.88 -8.20
C HIS A 83 -4.05 17.57 -8.66
N GLY A 84 -4.83 16.84 -7.83
CA GLY A 84 -6.18 16.41 -8.18
C GLY A 84 -6.22 15.15 -9.03
N LEU A 85 -7.22 15.03 -9.88
CA LEU A 85 -7.36 13.90 -10.79
C LEU A 85 -6.64 14.19 -12.11
N ALA A 86 -5.72 13.30 -12.48
CA ALA A 86 -5.07 13.31 -13.79
C ALA A 86 -6.01 12.81 -14.89
N LEU A 87 -6.83 11.80 -14.57
CA LEU A 87 -7.91 11.29 -15.42
C LEU A 87 -9.20 11.31 -14.61
N GLU A 88 -10.15 12.14 -15.04
CA GLU A 88 -11.48 12.23 -14.44
C GLU A 88 -12.44 11.22 -15.07
N PRO A 89 -13.34 10.61 -14.29
CA PRO A 89 -14.44 9.82 -14.85
C PRO A 89 -15.36 10.70 -15.71
N ILE A 90 -15.89 10.13 -16.78
CA ILE A 90 -16.83 10.79 -17.69
C ILE A 90 -18.18 10.08 -17.58
N GLU A 91 -19.20 10.80 -17.14
CA GLU A 91 -20.56 10.24 -16.97
C GLU A 91 -21.07 9.62 -18.27
N GLY A 92 -21.53 8.36 -18.18
CA GLY A 92 -22.07 7.61 -19.31
C GLY A 92 -21.04 7.14 -20.34
N HIS A 93 -19.74 7.35 -20.10
CA HIS A 93 -18.69 6.80 -20.96
C HIS A 93 -18.57 5.28 -20.75
N PRO A 94 -18.37 4.45 -21.81
CA PRO A 94 -18.40 3.01 -21.68
C PRO A 94 -17.22 2.39 -20.91
N HIS A 95 -16.10 3.13 -20.69
CA HIS A 95 -14.87 2.56 -20.14
C HIS A 95 -14.16 3.43 -19.09
N ILE A 96 -14.66 4.64 -18.83
CA ILE A 96 -14.12 5.57 -17.82
C ILE A 96 -15.22 6.33 -17.08
N SER A 97 -16.41 5.76 -16.94
CA SER A 97 -17.43 6.36 -16.09
C SER A 97 -17.13 6.10 -14.60
N ASN A 98 -17.91 6.73 -13.73
CA ASN A 98 -17.82 6.46 -12.29
C ASN A 98 -18.37 5.08 -11.89
N GLU A 99 -18.85 4.29 -12.85
CA GLU A 99 -19.29 2.90 -12.67
C GLU A 99 -18.28 1.89 -13.20
N ASP A 100 -17.22 2.35 -13.87
CA ASP A 100 -16.20 1.48 -14.47
C ASP A 100 -15.01 1.27 -13.54
N ILE A 101 -14.22 0.27 -13.86
CA ILE A 101 -12.98 -0.07 -13.20
C ILE A 101 -11.84 0.63 -13.94
N ILE A 102 -11.10 1.50 -13.21
CA ILE A 102 -9.89 2.15 -13.67
C ILE A 102 -8.80 1.75 -12.70
N GLN A 103 -8.13 0.61 -12.97
CA GLN A 103 -7.18 0.02 -12.02
C GLN A 103 -5.75 0.04 -12.51
N ARG A 104 -4.82 0.18 -11.55
CA ARG A 104 -3.38 0.06 -11.73
C ARG A 104 -2.80 0.98 -12.80
N PRO A 105 -3.12 2.29 -12.79
CA PRO A 105 -2.62 3.22 -13.80
C PRO A 105 -1.11 3.33 -13.75
N LYS A 106 -0.50 3.39 -14.94
CA LYS A 106 0.94 3.63 -15.12
C LYS A 106 1.13 4.70 -16.19
N VAL A 107 2.07 5.59 -15.98
CA VAL A 107 2.35 6.70 -16.89
C VAL A 107 3.78 6.63 -17.39
N VAL A 108 3.95 6.84 -18.69
CA VAL A 108 5.25 6.92 -19.36
C VAL A 108 5.27 8.09 -20.34
N TYR A 109 6.41 8.75 -20.50
CA TYR A 109 6.60 9.73 -21.56
C TYR A 109 7.05 9.03 -22.85
N SER A 110 6.41 9.35 -23.96
CA SER A 110 6.79 8.89 -25.30
C SER A 110 7.54 9.98 -26.03
N GLU A 111 8.82 9.75 -26.31
CA GLU A 111 9.63 10.68 -27.11
C GLU A 111 9.10 10.80 -28.56
N ALA A 112 8.51 9.73 -29.10
CA ALA A 112 8.00 9.69 -30.45
C ALA A 112 6.77 10.60 -30.65
N THR A 113 5.84 10.59 -29.67
CA THR A 113 4.63 11.43 -29.70
C THR A 113 4.80 12.75 -28.96
N ARG A 114 5.81 12.86 -28.08
CA ARG A 114 6.05 13.96 -27.16
C ARG A 114 4.90 14.17 -26.16
N GLN A 115 4.27 13.07 -25.76
CA GLN A 115 3.14 13.07 -24.83
C GLN A 115 3.38 12.07 -23.72
N TYR A 116 2.72 12.29 -22.57
CA TYR A 116 2.59 11.31 -21.51
C TYR A 116 1.43 10.37 -21.86
N HIS A 117 1.68 9.07 -21.78
CA HIS A 117 0.72 8.00 -22.02
C HIS A 117 0.40 7.32 -20.71
N MET A 118 -0.87 7.32 -20.35
CA MET A 118 -1.41 6.60 -19.20
C MET A 118 -2.08 5.34 -19.67
N TRP A 119 -1.66 4.21 -19.13
CA TRP A 119 -2.23 2.91 -19.37
C TRP A 119 -2.78 2.32 -18.08
N TRP A 120 -3.89 1.57 -18.16
CA TRP A 120 -4.52 0.95 -16.99
C TRP A 120 -5.32 -0.29 -17.38
N HIS A 121 -5.70 -1.11 -16.38
CA HIS A 121 -6.73 -2.15 -16.52
C HIS A 121 -8.10 -1.45 -16.54
N ALA A 122 -8.79 -1.56 -17.66
CA ALA A 122 -10.14 -1.02 -17.91
C ALA A 122 -11.16 -2.15 -17.90
N ASP A 123 -12.20 -2.02 -17.06
CA ASP A 123 -13.21 -3.06 -16.96
C ASP A 123 -14.55 -2.48 -16.47
N ASN A 124 -15.57 -3.29 -16.49
CA ASN A 124 -16.82 -3.03 -15.79
C ASN A 124 -16.81 -3.69 -14.39
N ARG A 125 -17.75 -3.34 -13.52
CA ARG A 125 -17.84 -3.85 -12.14
C ARG A 125 -17.93 -5.37 -11.99
N THR A 126 -18.22 -6.09 -13.06
CA THR A 126 -18.31 -7.57 -13.07
C THR A 126 -17.03 -8.24 -13.56
N TYR A 127 -15.99 -7.46 -13.89
CA TYR A 127 -14.75 -7.94 -14.51
C TYR A 127 -15.04 -8.74 -15.78
N GLY A 128 -15.94 -8.22 -16.63
CA GLY A 128 -16.45 -8.89 -17.83
C GLY A 128 -15.79 -8.46 -19.13
N GLU A 129 -15.13 -7.31 -19.18
CA GLU A 129 -14.53 -6.74 -20.40
C GLU A 129 -13.04 -7.05 -20.50
N LEU A 130 -12.26 -6.87 -19.41
CA LEU A 130 -10.85 -7.22 -19.31
C LEU A 130 -10.01 -6.55 -20.41
N LEU A 131 -10.07 -5.21 -20.46
CA LEU A 131 -9.41 -4.39 -21.46
C LEU A 131 -8.19 -3.66 -20.87
N GLN A 132 -7.41 -3.05 -21.76
CA GLN A 132 -6.43 -2.04 -21.41
C GLN A 132 -6.87 -0.69 -21.94
N GLY A 133 -6.96 0.30 -21.06
CA GLY A 133 -7.27 1.68 -21.40
C GLY A 133 -6.01 2.49 -21.69
N LEU A 134 -6.14 3.47 -22.60
CA LEU A 134 -5.14 4.45 -22.96
C LEU A 134 -5.72 5.85 -22.88
N ALA A 135 -5.01 6.75 -22.21
CA ALA A 135 -5.21 8.19 -22.25
C ALA A 135 -3.87 8.91 -22.45
N VAL A 136 -3.91 10.12 -23.02
CA VAL A 136 -2.71 10.90 -23.33
C VAL A 136 -2.83 12.32 -22.81
N SER A 137 -1.68 12.94 -22.51
CA SER A 137 -1.59 14.36 -22.13
C SER A 137 -0.26 14.98 -22.53
N ASP A 138 -0.27 16.26 -22.84
CA ASP A 138 0.95 17.05 -23.04
C ASP A 138 1.63 17.42 -21.70
N ASN A 139 0.89 17.34 -20.60
CA ASN A 139 1.38 17.66 -19.26
C ASN A 139 1.36 16.42 -18.37
N ILE A 140 2.42 16.23 -17.59
CA ILE A 140 2.52 15.05 -16.69
C ILE A 140 1.38 14.95 -15.70
N THR A 141 0.89 16.05 -15.15
CA THR A 141 -0.24 16.08 -14.21
C THR A 141 -1.62 16.01 -14.88
N GLY A 142 -1.66 15.98 -16.21
CA GLY A 142 -2.92 15.99 -16.95
C GLY A 142 -3.45 17.41 -17.24
N PRO A 143 -4.76 17.55 -17.61
CA PRO A 143 -5.70 16.43 -17.71
C PRO A 143 -5.35 15.44 -18.83
N TYR A 144 -5.57 14.17 -18.59
CA TYR A 144 -5.41 13.13 -19.60
C TYR A 144 -6.70 12.99 -20.40
N THR A 145 -6.57 12.89 -21.71
CA THR A 145 -7.68 12.66 -22.63
C THR A 145 -7.76 11.18 -22.99
N TYR A 146 -8.90 10.57 -22.72
CA TYR A 146 -9.16 9.18 -23.11
C TYR A 146 -8.99 8.99 -24.63
N VAL A 147 -8.32 7.91 -25.02
CA VAL A 147 -8.12 7.52 -26.41
C VAL A 147 -8.94 6.29 -26.77
N ASP A 148 -8.73 5.20 -26.06
CA ASP A 148 -9.39 3.92 -26.33
C ASP A 148 -9.25 2.94 -25.16
N ALA A 149 -10.04 1.85 -25.19
CA ALA A 149 -9.85 0.66 -24.35
C ALA A 149 -10.01 -0.59 -25.21
N THR A 150 -8.97 -1.43 -25.25
CA THR A 150 -8.89 -2.55 -26.18
C THR A 150 -8.38 -3.83 -25.49
N ALA A 151 -8.79 -4.97 -26.05
CA ALA A 151 -8.24 -6.26 -25.67
C ALA A 151 -6.81 -6.42 -26.20
N PRO A 152 -5.81 -6.61 -25.33
CA PRO A 152 -4.42 -6.63 -25.74
C PRO A 152 -4.08 -7.85 -26.58
N LEU A 153 -3.56 -7.65 -27.80
CA LEU A 153 -3.16 -8.73 -28.73
C LEU A 153 -4.19 -9.85 -28.88
N GLY A 154 -5.48 -9.50 -28.82
CA GLY A 154 -6.59 -10.46 -28.91
C GLY A 154 -6.79 -11.32 -27.65
N ASN A 155 -6.17 -10.96 -26.53
CA ASN A 155 -6.32 -11.59 -25.22
C ASN A 155 -7.14 -10.71 -24.26
N TRP A 156 -7.29 -11.16 -23.04
CA TRP A 156 -7.88 -10.41 -21.94
C TRP A 156 -6.77 -9.81 -21.09
N SER A 157 -7.07 -8.71 -20.40
CA SER A 157 -6.16 -8.07 -19.46
C SER A 157 -6.84 -7.81 -18.13
N GLN A 158 -6.43 -8.51 -17.11
CA GLN A 158 -6.76 -8.18 -15.72
C GLN A 158 -5.48 -7.85 -14.98
N ASP A 159 -5.53 -6.85 -14.13
CA ASP A 159 -4.36 -6.19 -13.57
C ASP A 159 -3.43 -5.61 -14.65
N PHE A 160 -2.59 -4.69 -14.25
CA PHE A 160 -1.69 -4.04 -15.20
C PHE A 160 -0.40 -3.60 -14.50
N GLY A 161 0.72 -3.98 -15.07
CA GLY A 161 2.05 -3.51 -14.73
C GLY A 161 2.73 -2.93 -15.96
N MET A 162 3.65 -2.00 -15.76
CA MET A 162 4.41 -1.38 -16.84
C MET A 162 5.78 -0.93 -16.34
N PHE A 163 6.81 -1.09 -17.15
CA PHE A 163 8.12 -0.51 -16.92
C PHE A 163 8.81 -0.13 -18.22
N VAL A 164 9.81 0.72 -18.14
CA VAL A 164 10.72 1.06 -19.25
C VAL A 164 12.04 0.38 -18.98
N ASP A 165 12.48 -0.46 -19.91
CA ASP A 165 13.76 -1.14 -19.83
C ASP A 165 14.90 -0.14 -20.06
N GLN A 166 15.80 -0.02 -19.09
CA GLN A 166 16.92 0.92 -19.16
C GLN A 166 18.04 0.47 -20.12
N LYS A 167 18.00 -0.79 -20.59
CA LYS A 167 18.99 -1.32 -21.53
C LYS A 167 18.69 -0.92 -22.98
N ASP A 168 17.39 -0.91 -23.34
CA ASP A 168 16.97 -0.62 -24.71
C ASP A 168 16.02 0.59 -24.83
N GLY A 169 15.56 1.15 -23.72
CA GLY A 169 14.64 2.28 -23.68
C GLY A 169 13.19 1.95 -24.06
N ARG A 170 12.86 0.66 -24.31
CA ARG A 170 11.52 0.25 -24.69
C ARG A 170 10.61 0.12 -23.48
N ALA A 171 9.35 0.44 -23.68
CA ALA A 171 8.30 0.18 -22.69
C ALA A 171 7.74 -1.24 -22.84
N TYR A 172 7.43 -1.86 -21.70
CA TYR A 172 6.86 -3.19 -21.59
C TYR A 172 5.68 -3.18 -20.64
N ALA A 173 4.63 -3.93 -21.00
CA ALA A 173 3.46 -4.17 -20.16
C ALA A 173 3.47 -5.59 -19.59
N GLN A 174 2.89 -5.74 -18.40
CA GLN A 174 2.58 -7.02 -17.80
C GLN A 174 1.09 -7.04 -17.43
N TYR A 175 0.42 -8.14 -17.73
CA TYR A 175 -0.99 -8.34 -17.40
C TYR A 175 -1.33 -9.81 -17.29
N SER A 176 -2.40 -10.15 -16.55
CA SER A 176 -2.93 -11.51 -16.53
C SER A 176 -4.13 -11.62 -17.47
N ASN A 177 -4.42 -12.83 -17.94
CA ASN A 177 -5.57 -13.08 -18.80
C ASN A 177 -6.91 -13.25 -18.03
N GLY A 178 -6.94 -12.91 -16.75
CA GLY A 178 -8.11 -13.06 -15.89
C GLY A 178 -8.51 -14.52 -15.65
N ASP A 179 -9.69 -14.71 -15.08
CA ASP A 179 -10.21 -16.04 -14.70
C ASP A 179 -11.02 -16.74 -15.83
N ARG A 180 -10.89 -16.28 -17.05
CA ARG A 180 -11.63 -16.87 -18.21
C ARG A 180 -11.05 -18.21 -18.67
N ARG A 181 -9.86 -18.58 -18.18
CA ARG A 181 -9.21 -19.88 -18.44
C ARG A 181 -8.85 -20.55 -17.12
N GLU A 182 -8.65 -21.84 -17.16
CA GLU A 182 -8.14 -22.60 -16.04
C GLU A 182 -6.68 -22.17 -15.73
N GLY A 183 -6.50 -21.52 -14.58
CA GLY A 183 -5.26 -20.88 -14.18
C GLY A 183 -4.95 -19.63 -14.98
N ARG A 184 -4.65 -18.53 -14.31
CA ARG A 184 -4.22 -17.31 -15.00
C ARG A 184 -2.84 -17.48 -15.61
N ASP A 185 -2.72 -17.08 -16.87
CA ASP A 185 -1.43 -16.83 -17.49
C ASP A 185 -1.07 -15.35 -17.29
N VAL A 186 0.18 -15.06 -17.05
CA VAL A 186 0.69 -13.68 -17.02
C VAL A 186 1.54 -13.43 -18.24
N TYR A 187 1.23 -12.37 -18.95
CA TYR A 187 1.91 -11.96 -20.17
C TYR A 187 2.88 -10.83 -19.89
N LEU A 188 4.08 -10.92 -20.47
CA LEU A 188 5.03 -9.84 -20.62
C LEU A 188 5.06 -9.48 -22.11
N THR A 189 4.72 -8.24 -22.44
CA THR A 189 4.60 -7.76 -23.81
C THR A 189 5.39 -6.49 -24.02
N SER A 190 5.88 -6.25 -25.22
CA SER A 190 6.46 -4.97 -25.60
C SER A 190 5.40 -4.01 -26.13
N PHE A 191 5.64 -2.71 -26.00
CA PHE A 191 4.91 -1.70 -26.74
C PHE A 191 5.54 -1.42 -28.10
N ASN A 192 4.73 -0.89 -29.02
CA ASN A 192 5.25 -0.27 -30.23
C ASN A 192 6.09 0.99 -29.89
N GLU A 193 6.83 1.52 -30.84
CA GLU A 193 7.71 2.69 -30.66
C GLU A 193 6.97 3.92 -30.11
N ASN A 194 5.73 4.13 -30.48
CA ASN A 194 4.91 5.25 -30.06
C ASN A 194 4.24 5.04 -28.69
N ILE A 195 4.29 3.84 -28.12
CA ILE A 195 3.62 3.44 -26.86
C ILE A 195 2.10 3.60 -26.96
N THR A 196 1.54 3.43 -28.14
CA THR A 196 0.09 3.53 -28.43
C THR A 196 -0.61 2.19 -28.56
N ALA A 197 0.13 1.10 -28.66
CA ALA A 197 -0.38 -0.26 -28.71
C ALA A 197 0.69 -1.25 -28.27
N LEU A 198 0.25 -2.44 -27.83
CA LEU A 198 1.18 -3.57 -27.64
C LEU A 198 1.62 -4.13 -28.98
N ASP A 199 2.86 -4.60 -29.04
CA ASP A 199 3.51 -5.08 -30.27
C ASP A 199 3.58 -6.62 -30.28
N GLU A 200 4.29 -7.22 -29.31
CA GLU A 200 4.51 -8.67 -29.27
C GLU A 200 4.53 -9.23 -27.85
N VAL A 201 4.22 -10.51 -27.71
CA VAL A 201 4.42 -11.27 -26.49
C VAL A 201 5.88 -11.68 -26.37
N VAL A 202 6.59 -11.13 -25.39
CA VAL A 202 8.01 -11.41 -25.12
C VAL A 202 8.15 -12.69 -24.28
N HIS A 203 7.25 -12.87 -23.29
CA HIS A 203 7.22 -14.07 -22.46
C HIS A 203 5.81 -14.30 -21.90
N ARG A 204 5.50 -15.55 -21.56
CA ARG A 204 4.26 -15.94 -20.89
C ARG A 204 4.57 -16.88 -19.73
N PHE A 205 4.10 -16.50 -18.54
CA PHE A 205 4.13 -17.34 -17.34
C PHE A 205 2.84 -18.18 -17.32
N ASP A 206 2.95 -19.41 -17.83
CA ASP A 206 1.82 -20.28 -18.05
C ASP A 206 1.25 -20.89 -16.77
N LYS A 207 -0.04 -20.72 -16.51
CA LYS A 207 -0.82 -21.44 -15.50
C LYS A 207 -0.31 -21.37 -14.05
N TYR A 208 0.44 -20.34 -13.70
CA TYR A 208 0.83 -20.11 -12.31
C TYR A 208 -0.30 -19.58 -11.44
N ASP A 209 -1.38 -19.12 -12.06
CA ASP A 209 -2.57 -18.58 -11.40
C ASP A 209 -2.24 -17.39 -10.48
N LEU A 210 -1.42 -16.47 -11.00
CA LEU A 210 -0.92 -15.29 -10.31
C LEU A 210 -1.53 -14.02 -10.91
N GLU A 211 -1.43 -12.93 -10.14
CA GLU A 211 -1.97 -11.60 -10.49
C GLU A 211 -1.01 -10.47 -10.06
N ALA A 212 -1.40 -9.21 -10.28
CA ALA A 212 -0.66 -8.01 -9.89
C ALA A 212 0.81 -7.99 -10.37
N PRO A 213 1.08 -8.26 -11.67
CA PRO A 213 2.44 -8.40 -12.16
C PRO A 213 3.19 -7.08 -12.20
N ASN A 214 4.48 -7.14 -11.85
CA ASN A 214 5.42 -6.02 -11.93
C ASN A 214 6.84 -6.55 -12.19
N ILE A 215 7.70 -5.72 -12.79
CA ILE A 215 9.10 -6.06 -13.05
C ILE A 215 10.03 -5.16 -12.22
N VAL A 216 11.04 -5.79 -11.63
CA VAL A 216 12.25 -5.11 -11.12
C VAL A 216 13.37 -5.39 -12.09
N GLN A 217 14.01 -4.34 -12.58
CA GLN A 217 15.18 -4.44 -13.43
C GLN A 217 16.41 -3.99 -12.68
N THR A 218 17.40 -4.87 -12.61
CA THR A 218 18.75 -4.56 -12.17
C THR A 218 19.67 -4.34 -13.38
N ASP A 219 20.93 -4.04 -13.15
CA ASP A 219 21.91 -3.94 -14.24
C ASP A 219 22.18 -5.30 -14.90
N LYS A 220 21.96 -6.40 -14.15
CA LYS A 220 22.30 -7.77 -14.60
C LYS A 220 21.09 -8.61 -14.95
N SER A 221 19.97 -8.42 -14.23
CA SER A 221 18.83 -9.34 -14.26
C SER A 221 17.49 -8.63 -14.19
N TYR A 222 16.44 -9.42 -14.33
CA TYR A 222 15.05 -9.04 -14.15
C TYR A 222 14.40 -9.94 -13.12
N PHE A 223 13.54 -9.37 -12.27
CA PHE A 223 12.68 -10.10 -11.35
C PHE A 223 11.23 -9.76 -11.68
N ALA A 224 10.42 -10.76 -12.02
CA ALA A 224 8.99 -10.61 -12.20
C ALA A 224 8.28 -10.94 -10.87
N LEU A 225 7.66 -9.95 -10.27
CA LEU A 225 6.91 -10.07 -9.02
C LEU A 225 5.43 -10.25 -9.33
N MET A 226 4.79 -11.23 -8.70
CA MET A 226 3.38 -11.54 -8.90
C MET A 226 2.76 -12.04 -7.60
N SER A 227 1.50 -11.73 -7.37
CA SER A 227 0.75 -12.10 -6.17
C SER A 227 -0.10 -13.34 -6.40
N HIS A 228 -0.25 -14.20 -5.38
CA HIS A 228 -1.34 -15.17 -5.35
C HIS A 228 -2.68 -14.45 -5.20
N LYS A 229 -3.75 -15.07 -5.71
CA LYS A 229 -5.09 -14.49 -5.78
C LYS A 229 -5.88 -14.74 -4.49
N THR A 230 -6.33 -13.68 -3.86
CA THR A 230 -7.35 -13.68 -2.80
C THR A 230 -8.16 -12.38 -2.79
N GLY A 231 -8.35 -11.77 -3.95
CA GLY A 231 -9.04 -10.48 -4.09
C GLY A 231 -8.35 -9.38 -3.30
N TYR A 232 -9.11 -8.55 -2.62
CA TYR A 232 -8.55 -7.47 -1.78
C TYR A 232 -7.95 -7.92 -0.44
N ARG A 233 -7.96 -9.22 -0.12
CA ARG A 233 -7.15 -9.75 0.97
C ARG A 233 -5.76 -10.06 0.44
N PRO A 234 -4.70 -9.35 0.85
CA PRO A 234 -3.37 -9.60 0.33
C PRO A 234 -2.91 -11.04 0.54
N ASN A 235 -2.12 -11.53 -0.40
CA ASN A 235 -1.52 -12.86 -0.36
C ASN A 235 -0.03 -12.78 -0.69
N ASN A 236 0.68 -13.90 -0.62
CA ASN A 236 2.11 -13.92 -0.86
C ASN A 236 2.43 -13.46 -2.29
N VAL A 237 3.35 -12.52 -2.40
CA VAL A 237 4.01 -12.16 -3.64
C VAL A 237 5.21 -13.09 -3.82
N VAL A 238 5.35 -13.62 -5.01
CA VAL A 238 6.50 -14.44 -5.43
C VAL A 238 7.26 -13.72 -6.53
N ALA A 239 8.55 -14.05 -6.69
CA ALA A 239 9.37 -13.54 -7.77
C ALA A 239 9.88 -14.68 -8.65
N PHE A 240 9.99 -14.37 -9.95
CA PHE A 240 10.75 -15.16 -10.92
C PHE A 240 11.98 -14.34 -11.32
N ARG A 241 13.08 -14.97 -11.65
CA ARG A 241 14.32 -14.28 -12.05
C ARG A 241 14.78 -14.75 -13.44
N ALA A 242 15.23 -13.80 -14.26
CA ALA A 242 15.87 -14.09 -15.55
C ALA A 242 17.00 -13.12 -15.88
N ASP A 243 17.90 -13.51 -16.79
CA ASP A 243 18.95 -12.61 -17.31
C ASP A 243 18.46 -11.78 -18.50
N SER A 244 17.34 -12.17 -19.12
CA SER A 244 16.67 -11.44 -20.19
C SER A 244 15.16 -11.53 -20.05
N LEU A 245 14.43 -10.58 -20.64
CA LEU A 245 12.95 -10.54 -20.59
C LEU A 245 12.31 -11.76 -21.28
N SER A 246 12.94 -12.31 -22.31
CA SER A 246 12.48 -13.55 -22.96
C SER A 246 12.80 -14.82 -22.17
N GLY A 247 13.50 -14.71 -21.05
CA GLY A 247 13.91 -15.83 -20.23
C GLY A 247 15.24 -16.48 -20.64
N PRO A 248 15.52 -17.71 -20.16
CA PRO A 248 14.62 -18.52 -19.32
C PRO A 248 14.42 -17.93 -17.93
N TRP A 249 13.19 -17.98 -17.45
CA TRP A 249 12.82 -17.56 -16.11
C TRP A 249 12.98 -18.73 -15.11
N SER A 250 13.36 -18.41 -13.88
CA SER A 250 13.46 -19.37 -12.78
C SER A 250 12.08 -19.90 -12.38
N GLN A 251 12.06 -20.93 -11.52
CA GLN A 251 10.88 -21.21 -10.73
C GLN A 251 10.58 -20.05 -9.78
N PRO A 252 9.30 -19.85 -9.37
CA PRO A 252 8.95 -18.81 -8.42
C PRO A 252 9.56 -19.09 -7.05
N PHE A 253 9.93 -18.01 -6.35
CA PHE A 253 10.42 -18.05 -4.98
C PHE A 253 9.78 -16.94 -4.15
N ILE A 254 9.71 -17.13 -2.84
CA ILE A 254 9.14 -16.17 -1.90
C ILE A 254 10.10 -15.00 -1.67
N ILE A 255 9.53 -13.79 -1.45
CA ILE A 255 10.30 -12.56 -1.24
C ILE A 255 10.11 -11.93 0.14
N ALA A 256 9.29 -12.54 0.99
CA ALA A 256 9.01 -12.11 2.36
C ALA A 256 8.78 -13.35 3.26
N PRO A 257 8.86 -13.22 4.58
CA PRO A 257 8.62 -14.36 5.47
C PRO A 257 7.24 -14.99 5.23
N LEU A 258 7.21 -16.32 5.19
CA LEU A 258 5.97 -17.09 5.00
C LEU A 258 4.91 -16.68 6.03
N ASN A 259 3.65 -16.76 5.64
CA ASN A 259 2.47 -16.45 6.44
C ASN A 259 2.30 -14.96 6.79
N THR A 260 3.25 -14.07 6.46
CA THR A 260 3.04 -12.62 6.57
C THR A 260 2.20 -12.06 5.42
N ARG A 261 1.96 -12.87 4.36
CA ARG A 261 1.31 -12.42 3.12
C ARG A 261 1.99 -11.18 2.53
N THR A 262 3.34 -11.23 2.46
CA THR A 262 4.17 -10.10 2.03
C THR A 262 3.87 -8.85 2.86
N PHE A 263 3.91 -9.02 4.20
CA PHE A 263 3.56 -7.98 5.16
C PHE A 263 2.13 -7.44 4.96
N ASN A 264 1.23 -8.35 4.58
CA ASN A 264 -0.18 -8.07 4.32
C ASN A 264 -0.36 -7.02 3.20
N SER A 265 0.39 -7.15 2.10
CA SER A 265 0.34 -6.24 0.95
C SER A 265 0.37 -6.96 -0.39
N GLN A 266 -0.18 -6.31 -1.41
CA GLN A 266 -0.14 -6.73 -2.80
C GLN A 266 0.72 -5.76 -3.61
N SER A 267 1.55 -6.24 -4.51
CA SER A 267 2.41 -5.42 -5.36
C SER A 267 1.62 -4.48 -6.26
N GLY A 268 1.92 -3.17 -6.22
CA GLY A 268 1.39 -2.16 -7.11
C GLY A 268 2.42 -1.70 -8.15
N PHE A 269 3.67 -1.51 -7.71
CA PHE A 269 4.78 -1.01 -8.53
C PHE A 269 6.13 -1.34 -7.88
N ASN A 270 7.21 -1.21 -8.65
CA ASN A 270 8.57 -1.32 -8.15
C ASN A 270 9.37 -0.09 -8.62
N LEU A 271 9.80 0.74 -7.67
CA LEU A 271 10.51 1.97 -7.96
C LEU A 271 12.02 1.74 -7.88
N ARG A 272 12.74 2.06 -8.95
CA ARG A 272 14.20 2.13 -8.98
C ARG A 272 14.66 3.56 -8.72
N ILE A 273 15.57 3.74 -7.77
CA ILE A 273 16.22 5.01 -7.44
C ILE A 273 17.71 4.89 -7.76
N ASN A 274 18.14 5.60 -8.78
CA ASN A 274 19.54 5.67 -9.19
C ASN A 274 20.25 6.76 -8.39
N GLY A 275 20.65 6.44 -7.16
CA GLY A 275 21.37 7.37 -6.31
C GLY A 275 22.86 7.45 -6.68
N THR A 276 23.52 8.51 -6.19
CA THR A 276 24.94 8.76 -6.46
C THR A 276 25.88 7.78 -5.73
N LYS A 277 25.41 7.13 -4.68
CA LYS A 277 26.18 6.13 -3.93
C LYS A 277 25.75 4.71 -4.22
N LYS A 278 24.45 4.48 -4.37
CA LYS A 278 23.91 3.16 -4.70
C LYS A 278 22.57 3.26 -5.44
N THR A 279 22.26 2.24 -6.23
CA THR A 279 20.92 2.01 -6.74
C THR A 279 20.08 1.30 -5.69
N THR A 280 18.91 1.83 -5.43
CA THR A 280 17.96 1.27 -4.46
C THR A 280 16.65 0.94 -5.15
N TYR A 281 16.04 -0.15 -4.73
CA TYR A 281 14.77 -0.63 -5.25
C TYR A 281 13.75 -0.62 -4.12
N ILE A 282 12.58 -0.02 -4.37
CA ILE A 282 11.48 0.06 -3.41
C ILE A 282 10.30 -0.73 -3.96
N TYR A 283 9.88 -1.73 -3.21
CA TYR A 283 8.60 -2.39 -3.39
C TYR A 283 7.50 -1.43 -2.95
N MET A 284 6.56 -1.14 -3.83
CA MET A 284 5.39 -0.32 -3.54
C MET A 284 4.16 -1.22 -3.51
N GLY A 285 3.76 -1.63 -2.32
CA GLY A 285 2.61 -2.49 -2.08
C GLY A 285 1.42 -1.73 -1.53
N ASP A 286 0.22 -2.21 -1.84
CA ASP A 286 -1.02 -1.77 -1.23
C ASP A 286 -1.48 -2.77 -0.18
N GLN A 287 -1.66 -2.28 1.03
CA GLN A 287 -2.30 -2.99 2.11
C GLN A 287 -3.80 -2.72 2.03
N TRP A 288 -4.48 -3.44 1.16
CA TRP A 288 -5.90 -3.26 0.91
C TRP A 288 -6.75 -3.40 2.17
N ASP A 289 -7.76 -2.55 2.28
CA ASP A 289 -8.85 -2.70 3.25
C ASP A 289 -10.14 -3.00 2.50
N SER A 290 -10.50 -4.26 2.38
CA SER A 290 -11.68 -4.71 1.65
C SER A 290 -13.02 -4.20 2.21
N ASN A 291 -13.03 -3.66 3.43
CA ASN A 291 -14.22 -3.03 4.03
C ASN A 291 -14.31 -1.53 3.68
N SER A 292 -13.21 -0.94 3.26
CA SER A 292 -13.12 0.49 3.01
C SER A 292 -11.87 0.80 2.17
N LEU A 293 -11.95 0.59 0.86
CA LEU A 293 -10.77 0.65 -0.03
C LEU A 293 -10.02 1.98 0.04
N TRP A 294 -10.71 3.10 0.26
CA TRP A 294 -10.10 4.41 0.46
C TRP A 294 -9.25 4.51 1.76
N GLU A 295 -9.44 3.59 2.70
CA GLU A 295 -8.66 3.45 3.94
C GLU A 295 -7.48 2.46 3.78
N SER A 296 -7.23 1.94 2.59
CA SER A 296 -6.05 1.11 2.31
C SER A 296 -4.76 1.87 2.64
N ARG A 297 -3.68 1.12 2.94
CA ARG A 297 -2.40 1.69 3.34
C ARG A 297 -1.33 1.31 2.33
N TYR A 298 -0.22 2.01 2.39
CA TYR A 298 0.93 1.76 1.54
C TYR A 298 2.02 1.05 2.33
N ILE A 299 2.49 -0.06 1.77
CA ILE A 299 3.63 -0.80 2.30
C ILE A 299 4.77 -0.60 1.30
N TRP A 300 5.57 0.43 1.52
CA TRP A 300 6.76 0.68 0.73
C TRP A 300 7.96 0.16 1.49
N LEU A 301 8.67 -0.79 0.89
CA LEU A 301 9.78 -1.49 1.55
C LEU A 301 10.99 -1.56 0.63
N PRO A 302 12.21 -1.41 1.18
CA PRO A 302 13.40 -1.69 0.41
C PRO A 302 13.49 -3.17 0.02
N MET A 303 14.02 -3.39 -1.18
CA MET A 303 14.38 -4.71 -1.67
C MET A 303 15.87 -4.92 -1.53
N GLU A 304 16.29 -6.00 -0.89
CA GLU A 304 17.64 -6.50 -0.93
C GLU A 304 17.78 -7.52 -2.07
N ILE A 305 18.62 -7.20 -3.03
CA ILE A 305 18.87 -8.04 -4.22
C ILE A 305 20.29 -8.55 -4.16
N ASN A 306 20.45 -9.87 -4.13
CA ASN A 306 21.74 -10.54 -4.23
C ASN A 306 21.85 -11.23 -5.60
N GLU A 307 22.64 -10.63 -6.50
CA GLU A 307 22.82 -11.12 -7.86
C GLU A 307 23.62 -12.45 -7.92
N GLU A 308 24.48 -12.72 -6.94
CA GLU A 308 25.26 -13.96 -6.88
C GLU A 308 24.40 -15.13 -6.43
N GLU A 309 23.57 -14.91 -5.42
CA GLU A 309 22.60 -15.89 -4.91
C GLU A 309 21.31 -15.92 -5.72
N LYS A 310 21.13 -14.97 -6.63
CA LYS A 310 19.94 -14.82 -7.47
C LYS A 310 18.66 -14.65 -6.66
N SER A 311 18.76 -13.96 -5.53
CA SER A 311 17.68 -13.74 -4.58
C SER A 311 17.22 -12.28 -4.55
N LEU A 312 15.99 -12.09 -4.11
CA LEU A 312 15.38 -10.81 -3.80
C LEU A 312 14.56 -11.01 -2.52
N GLU A 313 14.77 -10.13 -1.54
CA GLU A 313 14.04 -10.14 -0.28
C GLU A 313 13.53 -8.74 0.07
N LEU A 314 12.34 -8.66 0.65
CA LEU A 314 11.81 -7.44 1.22
C LEU A 314 12.29 -7.30 2.66
N VAL A 315 12.84 -6.15 2.99
CA VAL A 315 13.30 -5.83 4.34
C VAL A 315 12.28 -4.94 5.04
N TRP A 316 11.71 -5.45 6.15
CA TRP A 316 10.80 -4.67 6.95
C TRP A 316 11.53 -3.64 7.79
N HIS A 317 11.10 -2.40 7.68
CA HIS A 317 11.42 -1.31 8.59
C HIS A 317 10.12 -0.63 8.99
N ASP A 318 9.89 -0.44 10.28
CA ASP A 318 8.71 0.30 10.74
C ASP A 318 8.77 1.78 10.33
N VAL A 319 9.99 2.34 10.37
CA VAL A 319 10.29 3.73 10.02
C VAL A 319 11.68 3.79 9.39
N TYR A 320 11.82 4.46 8.26
CA TYR A 320 13.13 4.67 7.65
C TYR A 320 13.22 5.98 6.86
N ASP A 321 14.41 6.54 6.81
CA ASP A 321 14.78 7.63 5.93
C ASP A 321 15.29 7.10 4.60
N LEU A 322 14.84 7.71 3.50
CA LEU A 322 15.25 7.41 2.14
C LEU A 322 15.83 8.66 1.49
N ASN A 323 17.13 8.68 1.31
CA ASN A 323 17.79 9.75 0.58
C ASN A 323 17.77 9.45 -0.93
N VAL A 324 16.90 10.14 -1.66
CA VAL A 324 16.71 9.92 -3.11
C VAL A 324 17.92 10.34 -3.96
N GLU A 325 18.79 11.22 -3.46
CA GLU A 325 20.00 11.67 -4.19
C GLU A 325 21.14 10.65 -4.07
N THR A 326 21.30 10.05 -2.88
CA THR A 326 22.37 9.07 -2.65
C THR A 326 21.90 7.63 -2.84
N GLY A 327 20.60 7.38 -2.77
CA GLY A 327 20.00 6.04 -2.76
C GLY A 327 20.14 5.33 -1.41
N GLU A 328 20.62 6.00 -0.38
CA GLU A 328 20.83 5.39 0.94
C GLU A 328 19.51 5.28 1.70
N ILE A 329 19.37 4.18 2.44
CA ILE A 329 18.28 3.94 3.38
C ILE A 329 18.87 3.87 4.77
N THR A 330 18.28 4.60 5.71
CA THR A 330 18.66 4.61 7.11
C THR A 330 17.44 4.21 7.96
N PRO A 331 17.42 3.01 8.54
CA PRO A 331 16.41 2.64 9.51
C PRO A 331 16.44 3.57 10.71
N ILE A 332 15.27 3.94 11.22
CA ILE A 332 15.15 4.76 12.42
C ILE A 332 14.94 3.84 13.62
N GLU A 333 15.83 3.94 14.59
CA GLU A 333 15.75 3.13 15.81
C GLU A 333 14.73 3.74 16.79
N GLY A 334 13.88 2.89 17.38
CA GLY A 334 12.90 3.26 18.39
C GLY A 334 13.14 2.58 19.73
N THR A 335 12.49 3.08 20.78
CA THR A 335 12.48 2.46 22.11
C THR A 335 11.33 1.46 22.21
N THR A 336 11.65 0.21 22.54
CA THR A 336 10.67 -0.87 22.69
C THR A 336 10.14 -0.93 24.12
N TYR A 337 8.81 -1.08 24.24
CA TYR A 337 8.10 -1.36 25.48
C TYR A 337 7.36 -2.68 25.32
N TYR A 338 7.72 -3.67 26.14
CA TYR A 338 7.15 -5.01 26.06
C TYR A 338 5.84 -5.12 26.82
N ASN A 339 4.98 -6.00 26.38
CA ASN A 339 3.65 -6.19 26.99
C ASN A 339 3.72 -6.66 28.47
N MET A 340 4.77 -7.38 28.87
CA MET A 340 4.94 -7.81 30.26
C MET A 340 5.02 -6.65 31.26
N GLU A 341 5.42 -5.46 30.82
CA GLU A 341 5.47 -4.24 31.65
C GLU A 341 4.12 -3.47 31.62
N ALA A 342 3.21 -3.87 30.77
CA ALA A 342 1.88 -3.26 30.69
C ALA A 342 0.97 -3.78 31.81
N THR A 343 0.15 -2.90 32.37
CA THR A 343 -0.95 -3.32 33.24
C THR A 343 -2.20 -3.64 32.45
N THR A 344 -2.99 -4.59 32.92
CA THR A 344 -4.24 -5.01 32.28
C THR A 344 -5.45 -4.73 33.19
N THR A 345 -6.61 -4.46 32.57
CA THR A 345 -7.88 -4.28 33.27
C THR A 345 -8.97 -5.15 32.66
N GLY A 346 -10.07 -5.33 33.40
CA GLY A 346 -11.22 -6.08 32.94
C GLY A 346 -10.91 -7.55 32.65
N LYS A 347 -11.16 -7.97 31.41
CA LYS A 347 -10.87 -9.32 30.89
C LYS A 347 -9.57 -9.43 30.11
N ALA A 348 -8.82 -8.33 29.97
CA ALA A 348 -7.51 -8.38 29.33
C ALA A 348 -6.51 -9.05 30.29
N TYR A 349 -5.63 -9.90 29.76
CA TYR A 349 -4.65 -10.65 30.56
C TYR A 349 -3.43 -11.01 29.73
N HIS A 350 -2.31 -11.29 30.41
CA HIS A 350 -1.09 -11.80 29.78
C HIS A 350 -1.21 -13.30 29.51
N GLN A 351 -0.89 -13.70 28.31
CA GLN A 351 -0.92 -15.10 27.86
C GLN A 351 0.46 -15.51 27.33
N GLU A 352 0.91 -16.72 27.68
CA GLU A 352 2.11 -17.30 27.08
C GLU A 352 1.96 -17.47 25.56
N ALA A 353 2.96 -17.01 24.80
CA ALA A 353 3.00 -17.03 23.34
C ALA A 353 4.44 -17.15 22.87
N THR A 354 4.90 -18.35 22.57
CA THR A 354 6.31 -18.61 22.22
C THR A 354 6.80 -17.90 20.96
N PHE A 355 5.89 -17.43 20.13
CA PHE A 355 6.16 -16.66 18.91
C PHE A 355 6.30 -15.15 19.17
N ALA A 356 5.87 -14.66 20.34
CA ALA A 356 5.97 -13.25 20.72
C ALA A 356 7.39 -12.88 21.19
N SER A 357 7.70 -11.60 21.18
CA SER A 357 9.05 -11.07 21.40
C SER A 357 9.61 -11.36 22.80
N ASP A 358 8.74 -11.33 23.83
CA ASP A 358 9.07 -11.67 25.22
C ASP A 358 8.36 -12.96 25.70
N LYS A 359 7.88 -13.79 24.73
CA LYS A 359 7.15 -15.03 24.92
C LYS A 359 5.77 -14.84 25.57
N THR A 360 5.24 -13.64 25.56
CA THR A 360 3.91 -13.32 26.04
C THR A 360 3.19 -12.34 25.09
N ILE A 361 1.86 -12.31 25.18
CA ILE A 361 0.99 -11.32 24.54
C ILE A 361 -0.09 -10.88 25.53
N VAL A 362 -0.57 -9.65 25.40
CA VAL A 362 -1.83 -9.25 26.07
C VAL A 362 -2.98 -9.58 25.14
N THR A 363 -3.92 -10.40 25.62
CA THR A 363 -5.15 -10.78 24.92
C THR A 363 -6.39 -10.34 25.70
N GLY A 364 -7.58 -10.52 25.11
CA GLY A 364 -8.85 -10.19 25.75
C GLY A 364 -9.18 -8.70 25.78
N ILE A 365 -8.52 -7.88 24.96
CA ILE A 365 -8.83 -6.45 24.80
C ILE A 365 -10.22 -6.31 24.18
N TYR A 366 -11.11 -5.57 24.87
CA TYR A 366 -12.49 -5.39 24.43
C TYR A 366 -13.13 -4.16 25.07
N GLY A 367 -13.77 -3.35 24.26
CA GLY A 367 -14.52 -2.18 24.71
C GLY A 367 -13.70 -1.20 25.53
N ASN A 368 -14.37 -0.51 26.42
CA ASN A 368 -13.75 0.48 27.30
C ASN A 368 -13.25 -0.12 28.62
N ASP A 369 -13.56 -1.36 28.95
CA ASP A 369 -13.27 -1.97 30.25
C ASP A 369 -12.04 -2.86 30.25
N SER A 370 -11.81 -3.59 29.14
CA SER A 370 -10.73 -4.57 29.04
C SER A 370 -9.59 -4.00 28.20
N LYS A 371 -8.54 -3.51 28.86
CA LYS A 371 -7.47 -2.71 28.27
C LYS A 371 -6.08 -3.20 28.68
N ALA A 372 -5.08 -2.81 27.86
CA ALA A 372 -3.68 -2.84 28.20
C ALA A 372 -3.13 -1.41 28.29
N THR A 373 -2.34 -1.12 29.32
CA THR A 373 -1.72 0.20 29.51
C THR A 373 -0.23 0.05 29.67
N PHE A 374 0.54 0.62 28.76
CA PHE A 374 1.98 0.81 28.85
C PHE A 374 2.29 2.06 29.68
N HIS A 375 3.23 1.95 30.58
CA HIS A 375 3.63 3.03 31.52
C HIS A 375 5.05 3.50 31.26
N ASN A 376 5.37 4.65 31.82
CA ASN A 376 6.72 5.25 31.75
C ASN A 376 7.25 5.41 30.32
N VAL A 377 6.34 5.66 29.37
CA VAL A 377 6.72 5.85 27.98
C VAL A 377 7.40 7.20 27.80
N GLU A 378 8.61 7.18 27.22
CA GLU A 378 9.38 8.40 26.95
C GLU A 378 8.76 9.18 25.81
N GLY A 379 8.53 10.47 26.02
CA GLY A 379 7.99 11.39 25.02
C GLY A 379 8.91 12.61 24.83
N SER A 380 8.92 13.13 23.61
CA SER A 380 9.73 14.30 23.24
C SER A 380 9.01 15.63 23.46
N GLY A 381 7.70 15.62 23.64
CA GLY A 381 6.83 16.79 23.60
C GLY A 381 6.47 17.25 22.18
N LYS A 382 6.81 16.44 21.16
CA LYS A 382 6.43 16.60 19.76
C LYS A 382 5.69 15.32 19.30
N PRO A 383 4.96 15.35 18.18
CA PRO A 383 4.40 14.14 17.59
C PRO A 383 5.48 13.08 17.30
N GLN A 384 5.22 11.84 17.63
CA GLN A 384 6.13 10.70 17.45
C GLN A 384 5.38 9.51 16.85
N TRP A 385 6.02 8.81 15.93
CA TRP A 385 5.52 7.55 15.45
C TRP A 385 5.61 6.49 16.54
N VAL A 386 4.55 5.68 16.65
CA VAL A 386 4.49 4.52 17.54
C VAL A 386 3.98 3.34 16.73
N SER A 387 4.79 2.29 16.63
CA SER A 387 4.38 1.03 16.01
C SER A 387 3.79 0.09 17.06
N PHE A 388 2.59 -0.42 16.79
CA PHE A 388 1.88 -1.38 17.63
C PHE A 388 2.03 -2.76 17.01
N TYR A 389 2.77 -3.65 17.65
CA TYR A 389 2.96 -5.02 17.22
C TYR A 389 1.86 -5.91 17.78
N TYR A 390 1.20 -6.63 16.91
CA TYR A 390 -0.03 -7.34 17.25
C TYR A 390 -0.20 -8.65 16.49
N GLN A 391 -1.04 -9.52 17.03
CA GLN A 391 -1.64 -10.65 16.34
C GLN A 391 -3.16 -10.48 16.27
N ASN A 392 -3.73 -10.66 15.08
CA ASN A 392 -5.16 -10.80 14.87
C ASN A 392 -5.43 -12.15 14.22
N THR A 393 -5.93 -13.08 15.00
CA THR A 393 -6.19 -14.47 14.57
C THR A 393 -7.58 -14.66 13.97
N ASP A 394 -8.35 -13.60 13.77
CA ASP A 394 -9.63 -13.72 13.11
C ASP A 394 -9.34 -14.18 11.67
N ASP A 395 -9.67 -15.42 11.39
CA ASP A 395 -9.50 -16.05 10.08
C ASP A 395 -10.87 -16.26 9.45
N MET A 396 -10.97 -15.91 8.19
CA MET A 396 -12.11 -16.28 7.38
C MET A 396 -11.88 -17.72 6.89
N GLY A 397 -12.22 -18.70 7.71
CA GLY A 397 -12.37 -20.07 7.25
C GLY A 397 -13.30 -20.12 6.04
N PHE A 398 -13.07 -21.05 5.12
CA PHE A 398 -14.03 -21.35 4.05
C PHE A 398 -15.39 -21.64 4.69
N GLY A 399 -16.35 -20.73 4.54
CA GLY A 399 -17.71 -20.87 5.09
C GLY A 399 -18.04 -20.01 6.29
N ASP A 400 -17.07 -19.48 7.05
CA ASP A 400 -17.32 -18.57 8.18
C ASP A 400 -17.25 -17.11 7.70
N GLN A 401 -18.36 -16.65 7.15
CA GLN A 401 -18.47 -15.31 6.60
C GLN A 401 -19.16 -14.39 7.62
N PRO A 402 -18.56 -13.26 8.03
CA PRO A 402 -19.30 -12.26 8.75
C PRO A 402 -20.47 -11.77 7.89
N GLY A 403 -21.69 -12.08 8.35
CA GLY A 403 -22.92 -11.73 7.64
C GLY A 403 -23.42 -12.75 6.62
N GLY A 404 -22.76 -13.91 6.46
CA GLY A 404 -23.30 -15.07 5.72
C GLY A 404 -23.65 -14.84 4.25
N THR A 405 -23.02 -13.89 3.57
CA THR A 405 -23.30 -13.60 2.17
C THR A 405 -22.41 -14.42 1.23
N PRO A 406 -22.96 -15.04 0.19
CA PRO A 406 -22.22 -15.92 -0.74
C PRO A 406 -21.05 -15.29 -1.46
N ASP A 407 -21.06 -14.01 -1.69
CA ASP A 407 -20.04 -13.23 -2.38
C ASP A 407 -18.72 -13.14 -1.61
N ARG A 408 -18.74 -13.51 -0.34
CA ARG A 408 -17.56 -13.52 0.55
C ARG A 408 -16.92 -14.90 0.68
N ILE A 409 -17.45 -15.88 0.01
CA ILE A 409 -17.00 -17.27 0.06
C ILE A 409 -15.57 -17.46 -0.43
N ASN A 410 -15.07 -16.54 -1.25
CA ASN A 410 -13.73 -16.64 -1.83
C ASN A 410 -12.58 -16.14 -0.95
N GLY A 411 -12.83 -15.84 0.32
CA GLY A 411 -11.79 -15.36 1.23
C GLY A 411 -11.23 -13.97 0.85
N THR A 412 -11.96 -13.20 0.06
CA THR A 412 -11.57 -11.87 -0.41
C THR A 412 -11.72 -10.79 0.66
N TRP A 413 -12.40 -11.08 1.75
CA TRP A 413 -12.64 -10.18 2.85
C TRP A 413 -11.57 -10.32 3.92
N GLN A 414 -11.00 -9.19 4.26
CA GLN A 414 -10.06 -9.09 5.34
C GLN A 414 -10.80 -8.77 6.63
N LEU A 415 -10.59 -9.58 7.66
CA LEU A 415 -11.09 -9.30 8.99
C LEU A 415 -10.13 -8.33 9.68
N ARG A 416 -10.65 -7.23 10.15
CA ARG A 416 -9.89 -6.29 10.96
C ARG A 416 -10.47 -6.22 12.37
N ARG A 417 -9.59 -6.15 13.37
CA ARG A 417 -9.92 -5.68 14.70
C ARG A 417 -9.68 -4.20 14.80
N ILE A 418 -10.38 -3.54 15.69
CA ILE A 418 -10.28 -2.10 15.90
C ILE A 418 -9.97 -1.87 17.36
N SER A 419 -8.84 -1.24 17.61
CA SER A 419 -8.44 -0.81 18.94
C SER A 419 -8.52 0.70 19.07
N SER A 420 -8.88 1.18 20.26
CA SER A 420 -8.71 2.56 20.66
C SER A 420 -7.34 2.75 21.32
N VAL A 421 -6.68 3.84 21.00
CA VAL A 421 -5.41 4.24 21.62
C VAL A 421 -5.60 5.59 22.28
N ILE A 422 -5.29 5.68 23.57
CA ILE A 422 -5.42 6.88 24.40
C ILE A 422 -4.07 7.15 25.06
N VAL A 423 -3.58 8.38 24.96
CA VAL A 423 -2.38 8.86 25.63
C VAL A 423 -2.79 9.62 26.88
N ASN A 424 -2.12 9.34 28.02
CA ASN A 424 -2.24 10.09 29.29
C ASN A 424 -3.70 10.28 29.77
N ASN A 425 -4.57 9.29 29.51
CA ASN A 425 -6.00 9.32 29.79
C ASN A 425 -6.79 10.48 29.12
N LYS A 426 -6.22 11.11 28.06
CA LYS A 426 -6.87 12.15 27.27
C LYS A 426 -7.88 11.50 26.30
N THR A 427 -9.07 11.20 26.79
CA THR A 427 -10.11 10.46 26.00
C THR A 427 -10.64 11.25 24.80
N GLU A 428 -10.54 12.57 24.83
CA GLU A 428 -10.87 13.48 23.74
C GLU A 428 -9.89 13.39 22.55
N GLU A 429 -8.69 12.87 22.79
CA GLU A 429 -7.67 12.64 21.78
C GLU A 429 -7.57 11.16 21.37
N LEU A 430 -8.63 10.36 21.61
CA LEU A 430 -8.69 8.96 21.25
C LEU A 430 -8.39 8.77 19.75
N GLN A 431 -7.43 7.90 19.45
CA GLN A 431 -7.11 7.48 18.10
C GLN A 431 -7.56 6.05 17.81
N THR A 432 -7.83 5.77 16.56
CA THR A 432 -8.25 4.44 16.08
C THR A 432 -7.07 3.72 15.45
N LEU A 433 -6.80 2.52 15.93
CA LEU A 433 -5.81 1.60 15.40
C LEU A 433 -6.51 0.46 14.66
N TYR A 434 -6.31 0.36 13.36
CA TYR A 434 -6.79 -0.75 12.55
C TYR A 434 -5.75 -1.87 12.53
N GLN A 435 -6.17 -3.06 12.93
CA GLN A 435 -5.31 -4.24 13.07
C GLN A 435 -5.87 -5.36 12.18
N ARG A 436 -5.36 -5.41 10.95
CA ARG A 436 -5.78 -6.40 9.96
C ARG A 436 -5.45 -7.81 10.42
N ASP A 437 -6.18 -8.79 9.88
CA ASP A 437 -5.92 -10.20 10.21
C ASP A 437 -4.48 -10.59 9.89
N THR A 438 -3.89 -11.31 10.81
CA THR A 438 -2.62 -12.03 10.64
C THR A 438 -2.90 -13.53 10.68
N HIS A 439 -1.94 -14.37 10.48
CA HIS A 439 -2.09 -15.78 10.84
C HIS A 439 -1.76 -15.99 12.32
N LYS A 440 -2.24 -17.10 12.88
CA LYS A 440 -1.86 -17.49 14.23
C LYS A 440 -0.34 -17.64 14.33
N GLY A 441 0.24 -17.00 15.32
CA GLY A 441 1.70 -16.98 15.52
C GLY A 441 2.45 -15.98 14.64
N ILE A 442 1.74 -15.11 13.90
CA ILE A 442 2.33 -14.05 13.09
C ILE A 442 2.06 -12.70 13.75
N ILE A 443 3.14 -11.99 14.03
CA ILE A 443 3.11 -10.62 14.55
C ILE A 443 3.39 -9.66 13.39
N LEU A 444 2.49 -8.72 13.17
CA LEU A 444 2.67 -7.57 12.27
C LEU A 444 2.59 -6.28 13.07
N SER A 445 2.95 -5.16 12.49
CA SER A 445 2.83 -3.86 13.12
C SER A 445 1.86 -2.93 12.39
N SER A 446 1.30 -1.99 13.13
CA SER A 446 0.48 -0.90 12.59
C SER A 446 0.88 0.39 13.29
N PRO A 447 1.27 1.46 12.58
CA PRO A 447 1.75 2.68 13.18
C PRO A 447 0.64 3.71 13.43
N LEU A 448 0.82 4.52 14.48
CA LEU A 448 0.09 5.77 14.70
C LEU A 448 1.07 6.89 15.03
N MET A 449 0.71 8.13 14.68
CA MET A 449 1.38 9.33 15.16
C MET A 449 0.71 9.75 16.47
N LEU A 450 1.44 9.76 17.57
CA LEU A 450 0.94 10.11 18.90
C LEU A 450 1.61 11.39 19.45
N ASN A 451 0.83 12.18 20.19
CA ASN A 451 1.34 13.32 20.96
C ASN A 451 1.71 12.84 22.36
N LEU A 452 2.99 12.60 22.60
CA LEU A 452 3.54 12.26 23.91
C LEU A 452 4.08 13.51 24.61
N ASP A 453 3.71 13.72 25.87
CA ASP A 453 4.26 14.82 26.66
C ASP A 453 5.77 14.57 26.91
N LYS A 454 6.57 15.63 27.05
CA LYS A 454 8.01 15.52 27.25
C LYS A 454 8.34 14.80 28.56
N GLY A 455 9.20 13.77 28.49
CA GLY A 455 9.67 12.98 29.63
C GLY A 455 9.01 11.60 29.70
N SER A 456 9.37 10.83 30.72
CA SER A 456 9.07 9.40 30.88
C SER A 456 7.81 9.11 31.70
N HIS A 457 6.83 10.00 31.68
CA HIS A 457 5.61 9.82 32.49
C HIS A 457 4.35 9.49 31.65
N ASN A 458 4.54 9.29 30.35
CA ASN A 458 3.40 9.01 29.49
C ASN A 458 2.86 7.60 29.71
N THR A 459 1.57 7.48 29.52
CA THR A 459 0.87 6.21 29.41
C THR A 459 0.25 6.07 28.01
N ILE A 460 0.33 4.87 27.44
CA ILE A 460 -0.38 4.51 26.22
C ILE A 460 -1.35 3.38 26.55
N THR A 461 -2.64 3.68 26.51
CA THR A 461 -3.69 2.72 26.82
C THR A 461 -4.35 2.23 25.52
N ILE A 462 -4.43 0.92 25.35
CA ILE A 462 -5.06 0.22 24.22
C ILE A 462 -6.34 -0.42 24.71
N GLY A 463 -7.46 -0.04 24.13
CA GLY A 463 -8.80 -0.60 24.40
C GLY A 463 -9.49 -1.03 23.11
N GLY A 464 -10.76 -1.33 23.18
CA GLY A 464 -11.58 -1.75 22.04
C GLY A 464 -12.78 -0.82 21.79
N LEU A 465 -12.65 0.48 21.98
CA LEU A 465 -13.74 1.44 21.76
C LEU A 465 -13.64 2.07 20.36
N TYR A 466 -14.72 2.03 19.59
CA TYR A 466 -14.79 2.67 18.29
C TYR A 466 -16.19 3.27 18.04
N ASN A 467 -16.25 4.56 17.71
CA ASN A 467 -17.50 5.29 17.50
C ASN A 467 -18.53 5.10 18.61
N GLY A 468 -18.08 5.05 19.88
CA GLY A 468 -18.93 4.85 21.04
C GLY A 468 -19.43 3.42 21.26
N HIS A 469 -18.98 2.46 20.47
CA HIS A 469 -19.33 1.05 20.56
C HIS A 469 -18.14 0.18 20.98
N ASP A 470 -18.41 -0.92 21.67
CA ASP A 470 -17.41 -1.89 22.08
C ASP A 470 -17.01 -2.80 20.91
N TYR A 471 -15.71 -2.88 20.67
CA TYR A 471 -15.10 -3.76 19.69
C TYR A 471 -14.01 -4.62 20.31
N LYS A 472 -13.66 -5.70 19.61
CA LYS A 472 -12.55 -6.57 19.97
C LYS A 472 -11.25 -5.99 19.40
N GLY A 473 -10.31 -5.65 20.27
CA GLY A 473 -8.93 -5.32 19.91
C GLY A 473 -8.12 -6.56 19.55
N ALA A 474 -6.98 -6.37 18.87
CA ALA A 474 -6.04 -7.45 18.62
C ALA A 474 -5.21 -7.77 19.88
N ASP A 475 -4.54 -8.92 19.84
CA ASP A 475 -3.61 -9.31 20.88
C ASP A 475 -2.31 -8.52 20.70
N ILE A 476 -1.77 -7.93 21.76
CA ILE A 476 -0.63 -6.99 21.68
C ILE A 476 0.65 -7.67 22.16
N ASP A 477 1.68 -7.61 21.33
CA ASP A 477 3.02 -8.10 21.64
C ASP A 477 3.87 -7.02 22.31
N ARG A 478 4.02 -5.85 21.68
CA ARG A 478 4.81 -4.70 22.18
C ARG A 478 4.43 -3.43 21.45
N ILE A 479 4.96 -2.32 21.91
CA ILE A 479 4.98 -1.06 21.17
C ILE A 479 6.42 -0.59 20.98
N VAL A 480 6.67 0.15 19.89
CA VAL A 480 7.97 0.79 19.64
C VAL A 480 7.73 2.27 19.40
N VAL A 481 8.36 3.13 20.18
CA VAL A 481 8.24 4.59 20.11
C VAL A 481 9.49 5.16 19.43
N TYR A 482 9.28 5.86 18.31
CA TYR A 482 10.36 6.45 17.53
C TYR A 482 10.66 7.89 17.98
N PRO A 483 11.88 8.41 17.71
CA PRO A 483 12.17 9.82 17.93
C PRO A 483 11.21 10.72 17.14
N PRO A 484 11.06 12.00 17.50
CA PRO A 484 10.28 12.94 16.69
C PRO A 484 10.98 13.22 15.37
N GLU A 485 10.22 13.47 14.33
CA GLU A 485 10.75 14.01 13.09
C GLU A 485 11.31 15.44 13.37
N GLU A 486 12.59 15.68 13.04
CA GLU A 486 13.27 16.96 13.32
C GLU A 486 13.00 18.03 12.24
#